data_b2e1868b31297db16a3cc1bf1580f12a
#
_entry.id   b2e1868b31297db16a3cc1bf1580f12a
#
_cell.length_a   1.000
_cell.length_b   1.000
_cell.length_c   1.000
_cell.angle_alpha   90.00
_cell.angle_beta   90.00
_cell.angle_gamma   90.00
#
_symmetry.space_group_name_H-M   'P 1'
#
loop_
_entity.id
_entity.type
_entity.pdbx_description
1 polymer ?
#
loop_
_entity_poly.entity_id
_entity_poly.type
_entity_poly.pdbx_seq_one_letter_code
_entity_poly.pdbx_strand_id
1 'polypeptide(L)'
;RMSDEELKDFVPDISVYARVSPEHKIRIVRAWQEKGMIVAMTGDGVNDAPALKKADIGVAMGITGTEVSKDAADMILSDDNFATIIKAVANGRNVYRNIKNAILFLLSGNTAGILAVLYTSLMGLPVPFTPVHLLFINLLTDSLPALAIGMEPADDDLLKEKPRNPREGILTRGFMITMITQGLLIAAASMTAYHIGLTVSSAMASTMAFATLTLARLFHGFNCRGSESIFRLGLT
;
A
#
# COMPACT_ATOMS: atom_id res chain seq x y z
N ARG A 1 -10.22 -6.71 -42.49
CA ARG A 1 -9.62 -5.83 -41.45
C ARG A 1 -10.70 -5.52 -40.42
N MET A 2 -10.54 -5.96 -39.21
CA MET A 2 -11.45 -5.72 -38.10
C MET A 2 -11.30 -4.26 -37.62
N SER A 3 -12.41 -3.56 -37.38
CA SER A 3 -12.39 -2.21 -36.74
C SER A 3 -11.92 -2.26 -35.29
N ASP A 4 -11.62 -1.12 -34.68
CA ASP A 4 -11.19 -1.10 -33.27
C ASP A 4 -12.35 -1.45 -32.33
N GLU A 5 -13.59 -1.08 -32.71
CA GLU A 5 -14.81 -1.46 -31.97
C GLU A 5 -15.06 -2.97 -32.02
N GLU A 6 -14.99 -3.57 -33.20
CA GLU A 6 -15.10 -5.03 -33.37
C GLU A 6 -14.00 -5.76 -32.60
N LEU A 7 -12.75 -5.27 -32.67
CA LEU A 7 -11.63 -5.87 -31.94
C LEU A 7 -11.88 -5.83 -30.42
N LYS A 8 -12.38 -4.73 -29.90
CA LYS A 8 -12.70 -4.58 -28.46
C LYS A 8 -13.73 -5.61 -28.00
N ASP A 9 -14.72 -5.93 -28.83
CA ASP A 9 -15.72 -6.94 -28.48
C ASP A 9 -15.17 -8.35 -28.57
N PHE A 10 -14.24 -8.61 -29.48
CA PHE A 10 -13.65 -9.92 -29.70
C PHE A 10 -12.50 -10.29 -28.76
N VAL A 11 -11.73 -9.32 -28.23
CA VAL A 11 -10.53 -9.64 -27.43
C VAL A 11 -10.79 -10.55 -26.21
N PRO A 12 -11.95 -10.55 -25.50
CA PRO A 12 -12.17 -11.47 -24.40
C PRO A 12 -12.26 -12.94 -24.80
N ASP A 13 -12.72 -13.19 -26.06
CA ASP A 13 -12.97 -14.53 -26.57
C ASP A 13 -11.75 -15.12 -27.31
N ILE A 14 -10.71 -14.31 -27.54
CA ILE A 14 -9.51 -14.71 -28.26
C ILE A 14 -8.30 -14.76 -27.34
N SER A 15 -7.74 -15.96 -27.18
CA SER A 15 -6.54 -16.17 -26.37
C SER A 15 -5.24 -16.17 -27.20
N VAL A 16 -5.32 -16.36 -28.52
CA VAL A 16 -4.14 -16.50 -29.39
C VAL A 16 -4.25 -15.60 -30.61
N TYR A 17 -3.23 -14.76 -30.79
CA TYR A 17 -3.09 -13.88 -31.94
C TYR A 17 -1.81 -14.26 -32.70
N ALA A 18 -1.94 -14.75 -33.92
CA ALA A 18 -0.80 -15.19 -34.73
C ALA A 18 -0.48 -14.17 -35.84
N ARG A 19 0.81 -14.03 -36.17
CA ARG A 19 1.32 -13.17 -37.26
C ARG A 19 0.85 -11.72 -37.13
N VAL A 20 0.98 -11.16 -35.93
CA VAL A 20 0.52 -9.82 -35.57
C VAL A 20 1.62 -8.79 -35.90
N SER A 21 1.28 -7.76 -36.69
CA SER A 21 2.20 -6.64 -36.90
C SER A 21 2.34 -5.77 -35.64
N PRO A 22 3.40 -4.94 -35.52
CA PRO A 22 3.56 -4.02 -34.39
C PRO A 22 2.32 -3.14 -34.13
N GLU A 23 1.71 -2.61 -35.17
CA GLU A 23 0.47 -1.82 -35.08
C GLU A 23 -0.69 -2.61 -34.47
N HIS A 24 -0.84 -3.88 -34.87
CA HIS A 24 -1.89 -4.74 -34.33
C HIS A 24 -1.66 -5.06 -32.85
N LYS A 25 -0.39 -5.22 -32.42
CA LYS A 25 -0.06 -5.42 -31.00
C LYS A 25 -0.55 -4.23 -30.16
N ILE A 26 -0.30 -3.00 -30.61
CA ILE A 26 -0.78 -1.77 -29.96
C ILE A 26 -2.31 -1.74 -29.90
N ARG A 27 -3.00 -2.13 -30.99
CA ARG A 27 -4.47 -2.17 -31.03
C ARG A 27 -5.04 -3.17 -30.01
N ILE A 28 -4.43 -4.36 -29.89
CA ILE A 28 -4.83 -5.38 -28.91
C ILE A 28 -4.65 -4.85 -27.48
N VAL A 29 -3.50 -4.26 -27.16
CA VAL A 29 -3.24 -3.64 -25.86
C VAL A 29 -4.30 -2.59 -25.55
N ARG A 30 -4.57 -1.67 -26.49
CA ARG A 30 -5.58 -0.63 -26.32
C ARG A 30 -6.99 -1.22 -26.09
N ALA A 31 -7.38 -2.24 -26.84
CA ALA A 31 -8.68 -2.88 -26.71
C ALA A 31 -8.91 -3.44 -25.30
N TRP A 32 -7.89 -4.06 -24.71
CA TRP A 32 -7.94 -4.53 -23.33
C TRP A 32 -7.97 -3.38 -22.30
N GLN A 33 -7.17 -2.32 -22.51
CA GLN A 33 -7.16 -1.13 -21.65
C GLN A 33 -8.53 -0.42 -21.66
N GLU A 34 -9.18 -0.31 -22.82
CA GLU A 34 -10.52 0.28 -22.95
C GLU A 34 -11.63 -0.54 -22.28
N LYS A 35 -11.39 -1.83 -22.03
CA LYS A 35 -12.24 -2.67 -21.17
C LYS A 35 -11.93 -2.51 -19.66
N GLY A 36 -11.01 -1.62 -19.31
CA GLY A 36 -10.64 -1.35 -17.92
C GLY A 36 -9.64 -2.35 -17.33
N MET A 37 -8.98 -3.16 -18.18
CA MET A 37 -7.94 -4.09 -17.75
C MET A 37 -6.59 -3.40 -17.66
N ILE A 38 -5.76 -3.82 -16.71
CA ILE A 38 -4.34 -3.47 -16.64
C ILE A 38 -3.57 -4.47 -17.49
N VAL A 39 -2.88 -3.99 -18.52
CA VAL A 39 -2.23 -4.82 -19.51
C VAL A 39 -0.73 -4.83 -19.31
N ALA A 40 -0.16 -6.01 -19.04
CA ALA A 40 1.27 -6.25 -19.16
C ALA A 40 1.59 -6.78 -20.55
N MET A 41 2.54 -6.15 -21.25
CA MET A 41 3.01 -6.56 -22.56
C MET A 41 4.45 -7.02 -22.47
N THR A 42 4.73 -8.22 -22.97
CA THR A 42 6.11 -8.73 -23.06
C THR A 42 6.64 -8.63 -24.49
N GLY A 43 7.93 -8.33 -24.64
CA GLY A 43 8.58 -8.26 -25.94
C GLY A 43 10.11 -8.34 -25.84
N ASP A 44 10.75 -8.77 -26.92
CA ASP A 44 12.21 -8.95 -27.01
C ASP A 44 12.84 -8.12 -28.13
N GLY A 45 12.03 -7.66 -29.10
CA GLY A 45 12.50 -7.01 -30.32
C GLY A 45 12.21 -5.52 -30.44
N VAL A 46 12.87 -4.88 -31.37
CA VAL A 46 12.65 -3.47 -31.72
C VAL A 46 11.18 -3.20 -32.13
N ASN A 47 10.55 -4.19 -32.78
CA ASN A 47 9.18 -4.10 -33.22
C ASN A 47 8.16 -4.12 -32.07
N ASP A 48 8.57 -4.55 -30.87
CA ASP A 48 7.73 -4.60 -29.68
C ASP A 48 7.76 -3.29 -28.88
N ALA A 49 8.79 -2.49 -29.05
CA ALA A 49 9.01 -1.27 -28.27
C ALA A 49 7.78 -0.32 -28.25
N PRO A 50 7.07 -0.06 -29.34
CA PRO A 50 5.87 0.78 -29.30
C PRO A 50 4.72 0.17 -28.49
N ALA A 51 4.56 -1.17 -28.52
CA ALA A 51 3.55 -1.87 -27.75
C ALA A 51 3.92 -1.96 -26.26
N LEU A 52 5.21 -2.15 -25.94
CA LEU A 52 5.75 -2.09 -24.57
C LEU A 52 5.46 -0.72 -23.93
N LYS A 53 5.76 0.38 -24.64
CA LYS A 53 5.44 1.74 -24.17
C LYS A 53 3.95 2.02 -24.03
N LYS A 54 3.10 1.34 -24.82
CA LYS A 54 1.66 1.54 -24.79
C LYS A 54 0.96 0.77 -23.68
N ALA A 55 1.51 -0.36 -23.27
CA ALA A 55 0.99 -1.15 -22.16
C ALA A 55 1.04 -0.37 -20.84
N ASP A 56 0.29 -0.83 -19.85
CA ASP A 56 0.38 -0.29 -18.49
C ASP A 56 1.67 -0.72 -17.81
N ILE A 57 2.21 -1.88 -18.21
CA ILE A 57 3.51 -2.41 -17.79
C ILE A 57 4.17 -3.07 -19.00
N GLY A 58 5.18 -2.43 -19.56
CA GLY A 58 6.06 -3.03 -20.57
C GLY A 58 7.11 -3.92 -19.91
N VAL A 59 7.27 -5.15 -20.41
CA VAL A 59 8.22 -6.13 -19.86
C VAL A 59 9.16 -6.61 -20.98
N ALA A 60 10.44 -6.28 -20.89
CA ALA A 60 11.46 -6.74 -21.84
C ALA A 60 12.20 -7.97 -21.33
N MET A 61 12.65 -8.80 -22.26
CA MET A 61 13.56 -9.91 -21.97
C MET A 61 14.97 -9.37 -21.68
N GLY A 62 15.61 -9.86 -20.62
CA GLY A 62 16.93 -9.37 -20.20
C GLY A 62 18.09 -10.01 -20.96
N ILE A 63 17.95 -11.30 -21.31
CA ILE A 63 18.99 -12.08 -22.01
C ILE A 63 18.79 -11.93 -23.52
N THR A 64 17.60 -12.23 -24.03
CA THR A 64 17.32 -12.23 -25.47
C THR A 64 16.82 -10.90 -26.02
N GLY A 65 16.42 -9.98 -25.12
CA GLY A 65 15.86 -8.67 -25.51
C GLY A 65 16.90 -7.72 -26.08
N THR A 66 16.49 -6.97 -27.10
CA THR A 66 17.30 -5.86 -27.66
C THR A 66 17.36 -4.68 -26.70
N GLU A 67 18.40 -3.85 -26.78
CA GLU A 67 18.52 -2.62 -25.99
C GLU A 67 17.30 -1.70 -26.18
N VAL A 68 16.76 -1.63 -27.43
CA VAL A 68 15.57 -0.83 -27.74
C VAL A 68 14.32 -1.34 -27.00
N SER A 69 14.15 -2.67 -26.86
CA SER A 69 13.06 -3.23 -26.09
C SER A 69 13.22 -2.98 -24.60
N LYS A 70 14.46 -3.08 -24.07
CA LYS A 70 14.77 -2.79 -22.67
C LYS A 70 14.56 -1.32 -22.32
N ASP A 71 14.95 -0.40 -23.18
CA ASP A 71 14.72 1.04 -23.00
C ASP A 71 13.23 1.44 -23.07
N ALA A 72 12.44 0.64 -23.77
CA ALA A 72 11.00 0.87 -23.91
C ALA A 72 10.16 0.27 -22.77
N ALA A 73 10.74 -0.62 -21.96
CA ALA A 73 10.05 -1.40 -20.95
C ALA A 73 10.13 -0.74 -19.56
N ASP A 74 9.11 -1.00 -18.73
CA ASP A 74 9.09 -0.63 -17.30
C ASP A 74 9.81 -1.67 -16.43
N MET A 75 9.89 -2.91 -16.92
CA MET A 75 10.49 -4.05 -16.23
C MET A 75 11.36 -4.86 -17.18
N ILE A 76 12.49 -5.37 -16.69
CA ILE A 76 13.38 -6.27 -17.42
C ILE A 76 13.46 -7.60 -16.69
N LEU A 77 13.13 -8.70 -17.38
CA LEU A 77 13.26 -10.07 -16.84
C LEU A 77 14.71 -10.56 -17.01
N SER A 78 15.48 -10.54 -15.93
CA SER A 78 16.89 -10.95 -15.96
C SER A 78 17.10 -12.44 -16.29
N ASP A 79 16.08 -13.26 -16.10
CA ASP A 79 16.08 -14.72 -16.33
C ASP A 79 15.26 -15.14 -17.56
N ASP A 80 14.69 -14.21 -18.31
CA ASP A 80 13.76 -14.42 -19.43
C ASP A 80 12.61 -15.40 -19.11
N ASN A 81 12.25 -15.51 -17.83
CA ASN A 81 11.24 -16.45 -17.37
C ASN A 81 9.90 -15.75 -17.09
N PHE A 82 8.87 -16.11 -17.84
CA PHE A 82 7.52 -15.57 -17.64
C PHE A 82 6.94 -15.84 -16.25
N ALA A 83 7.35 -16.93 -15.57
CA ALA A 83 6.91 -17.20 -14.20
C ALA A 83 7.36 -16.11 -13.22
N THR A 84 8.45 -15.39 -13.52
CA THR A 84 8.95 -14.27 -12.73
C THR A 84 8.00 -13.08 -12.76
N ILE A 85 7.21 -12.89 -13.83
CA ILE A 85 6.15 -11.88 -13.90
C ILE A 85 5.10 -12.11 -12.81
N ILE A 86 4.71 -13.37 -12.59
CA ILE A 86 3.73 -13.73 -11.56
C ILE A 86 4.27 -13.38 -10.17
N LYS A 87 5.55 -13.65 -9.91
CA LYS A 87 6.23 -13.25 -8.66
C LYS A 87 6.29 -11.73 -8.52
N ALA A 88 6.57 -11.02 -9.60
CA ALA A 88 6.59 -9.55 -9.60
C ALA A 88 5.21 -8.96 -9.29
N VAL A 89 4.14 -9.53 -9.84
CA VAL A 89 2.76 -9.13 -9.51
C VAL A 89 2.45 -9.37 -8.03
N ALA A 90 2.81 -10.53 -7.49
CA ALA A 90 2.62 -10.84 -6.06
C ALA A 90 3.39 -9.84 -5.18
N ASN A 91 4.66 -9.60 -5.48
CA ASN A 91 5.48 -8.63 -4.76
C ASN A 91 4.93 -7.21 -4.85
N GLY A 92 4.49 -6.77 -6.02
CA GLY A 92 3.86 -5.45 -6.19
C GLY A 92 2.59 -5.28 -5.35
N ARG A 93 1.75 -6.30 -5.28
CA ARG A 93 0.56 -6.32 -4.42
C ARG A 93 0.95 -6.26 -2.93
N ASN A 94 2.00 -7.00 -2.53
CA ASN A 94 2.52 -6.98 -1.17
C ASN A 94 3.05 -5.59 -0.78
N VAL A 95 3.89 -4.99 -1.61
CA VAL A 95 4.43 -3.64 -1.39
C VAL A 95 3.30 -2.63 -1.21
N TYR A 96 2.27 -2.67 -2.08
CA TYR A 96 1.12 -1.79 -1.94
C TYR A 96 0.35 -2.01 -0.63
N ARG A 97 0.12 -3.27 -0.22
CA ARG A 97 -0.53 -3.62 1.05
C ARG A 97 0.27 -3.08 2.23
N ASN A 98 1.58 -3.30 2.24
CA ASN A 98 2.47 -2.86 3.30
C ASN A 98 2.50 -1.32 3.42
N ILE A 99 2.58 -0.60 2.29
CA ILE A 99 2.48 0.86 2.27
C ILE A 99 1.14 1.31 2.87
N LYS A 100 0.03 0.71 2.47
CA LYS A 100 -1.30 1.04 2.99
C LYS A 100 -1.41 0.81 4.50
N ASN A 101 -0.86 -0.30 5.00
CA ASN A 101 -0.83 -0.64 6.42
C ASN A 101 0.06 0.31 7.22
N ALA A 102 1.23 0.68 6.70
CA ALA A 102 2.11 1.67 7.34
C ALA A 102 1.44 3.06 7.41
N ILE A 103 0.76 3.48 6.34
CA ILE A 103 -0.03 4.73 6.33
C ILE A 103 -1.16 4.66 7.36
N LEU A 104 -1.87 3.54 7.47
CA LEU A 104 -2.92 3.36 8.48
C LEU A 104 -2.37 3.50 9.89
N PHE A 105 -1.24 2.84 10.18
CA PHE A 105 -0.54 2.93 11.46
C PHE A 105 -0.16 4.38 11.82
N LEU A 106 0.50 5.09 10.89
CA LEU A 106 0.94 6.47 11.11
C LEU A 106 -0.23 7.43 11.30
N LEU A 107 -1.24 7.37 10.43
CA LEU A 107 -2.37 8.29 10.46
C LEU A 107 -3.27 8.05 11.68
N SER A 108 -3.53 6.79 12.06
CA SER A 108 -4.34 6.49 13.24
C SER A 108 -3.65 6.96 14.54
N GLY A 109 -2.34 6.76 14.64
CA GLY A 109 -1.55 7.26 15.75
C GLY A 109 -1.51 8.79 15.85
N ASN A 110 -1.34 9.48 14.71
CA ASN A 110 -1.38 10.94 14.66
C ASN A 110 -2.78 11.49 14.98
N THR A 111 -3.83 10.83 14.50
CA THR A 111 -5.22 11.15 14.84
C THR A 111 -5.43 11.08 16.36
N ALA A 112 -4.90 10.05 17.01
CA ALA A 112 -4.99 9.93 18.48
C ALA A 112 -4.32 11.11 19.20
N GLY A 113 -3.13 11.50 18.77
CA GLY A 113 -2.40 12.65 19.33
C GLY A 113 -3.17 13.97 19.14
N ILE A 114 -3.72 14.21 17.96
CA ILE A 114 -4.54 15.40 17.64
C ILE A 114 -5.78 15.43 18.52
N LEU A 115 -6.51 14.31 18.63
CA LEU A 115 -7.72 14.22 19.45
C LEU A 115 -7.41 14.48 20.95
N ALA A 116 -6.29 13.98 21.46
CA ALA A 116 -5.87 14.21 22.83
C ALA A 116 -5.58 15.70 23.11
N VAL A 117 -4.83 16.36 22.23
CA VAL A 117 -4.54 17.80 22.35
C VAL A 117 -5.80 18.62 22.21
N LEU A 118 -6.65 18.31 21.24
CA LEU A 118 -7.92 18.99 21.02
C LEU A 118 -8.83 18.86 22.27
N TYR A 119 -8.96 17.67 22.82
CA TYR A 119 -9.75 17.41 24.01
C TYR A 119 -9.28 18.27 25.21
N THR A 120 -7.98 18.23 25.51
CA THR A 120 -7.44 19.01 26.65
C THR A 120 -7.56 20.51 26.43
N SER A 121 -7.39 20.98 25.20
CA SER A 121 -7.58 22.41 24.85
C SER A 121 -9.02 22.86 25.04
N LEU A 122 -10.00 22.07 24.59
CA LEU A 122 -11.42 22.39 24.74
C LEU A 122 -11.88 22.37 26.20
N MET A 123 -11.29 21.51 27.02
CA MET A 123 -11.60 21.40 28.46
C MET A 123 -10.80 22.38 29.33
N GLY A 124 -9.92 23.20 28.74
CA GLY A 124 -9.07 24.12 29.50
C GLY A 124 -8.06 23.42 30.42
N LEU A 125 -7.67 22.17 30.07
CA LEU A 125 -6.74 21.36 30.83
C LEU A 125 -5.30 21.61 30.40
N PRO A 126 -4.28 21.30 31.26
CA PRO A 126 -2.88 21.37 30.87
C PRO A 126 -2.57 20.54 29.64
N VAL A 127 -1.60 20.97 28.82
CA VAL A 127 -1.20 20.29 27.59
C VAL A 127 -0.69 18.87 27.89
N PRO A 128 -1.19 17.82 27.21
CA PRO A 128 -0.86 16.45 27.55
C PRO A 128 0.55 16.03 27.07
N PHE A 129 1.07 16.69 26.02
CA PHE A 129 2.35 16.33 25.39
C PHE A 129 3.26 17.56 25.29
N THR A 130 4.51 17.38 25.71
CA THR A 130 5.58 18.36 25.46
C THR A 130 6.17 18.18 24.05
N PRO A 131 6.87 19.19 23.48
CA PRO A 131 7.56 19.05 22.21
C PRO A 131 8.54 17.87 22.16
N VAL A 132 9.20 17.54 23.27
CA VAL A 132 10.12 16.40 23.39
C VAL A 132 9.37 15.06 23.26
N HIS A 133 8.17 14.97 23.85
CA HIS A 133 7.31 13.79 23.70
C HIS A 133 6.92 13.58 22.21
N LEU A 134 6.54 14.65 21.50
CA LEU A 134 6.18 14.55 20.09
C LEU A 134 7.38 14.18 19.22
N LEU A 135 8.56 14.72 19.52
CA LEU A 135 9.78 14.35 18.81
C LEU A 135 10.13 12.87 19.02
N PHE A 136 10.04 12.36 20.24
CA PHE A 136 10.27 10.95 20.55
C PHE A 136 9.28 10.03 19.81
N ILE A 137 7.99 10.39 19.79
CA ILE A 137 6.96 9.65 19.10
C ILE A 137 7.29 9.57 17.61
N ASN A 138 7.53 10.70 16.95
CA ASN A 138 7.76 10.76 15.50
C ASN A 138 9.06 10.04 15.11
N LEU A 139 10.13 10.20 15.88
CA LEU A 139 11.44 9.66 15.52
C LEU A 139 11.55 8.16 15.83
N LEU A 140 11.06 7.72 16.98
CA LEU A 140 11.29 6.36 17.47
C LEU A 140 10.03 5.48 17.33
N THR A 141 8.91 5.93 17.87
CA THR A 141 7.69 5.12 17.98
C THR A 141 6.96 4.99 16.65
N ASP A 142 7.12 5.94 15.74
CA ASP A 142 6.48 5.91 14.42
C ASP A 142 7.38 5.29 13.37
N SER A 143 8.64 5.70 13.31
CA SER A 143 9.54 5.33 12.21
C SER A 143 9.88 3.84 12.22
N LEU A 144 10.25 3.27 13.39
CA LEU A 144 10.66 1.87 13.45
C LEU A 144 9.53 0.88 13.17
N PRO A 145 8.33 1.00 13.78
CA PRO A 145 7.21 0.12 13.46
C PRO A 145 6.71 0.30 12.02
N ALA A 146 6.68 1.54 11.49
CA ALA A 146 6.28 1.77 10.10
C ALA A 146 7.24 1.09 9.11
N LEU A 147 8.54 1.11 9.39
CA LEU A 147 9.54 0.40 8.60
C LEU A 147 9.32 -1.12 8.68
N ALA A 148 9.10 -1.66 9.88
CA ALA A 148 8.83 -3.09 10.07
C ALA A 148 7.57 -3.54 9.31
N ILE A 149 6.47 -2.77 9.38
CA ILE A 149 5.24 -3.03 8.61
C ILE A 149 5.52 -2.98 7.10
N GLY A 150 6.36 -2.03 6.66
CA GLY A 150 6.76 -1.90 5.26
C GLY A 150 7.55 -3.08 4.71
N MET A 151 8.20 -3.85 5.58
CA MET A 151 9.03 -5.02 5.23
C MET A 151 8.32 -6.36 5.45
N GLU A 152 7.03 -6.37 5.76
CA GLU A 152 6.27 -7.60 5.99
C GLU A 152 6.29 -8.49 4.74
N PRO A 153 6.60 -9.80 4.88
CA PRO A 153 6.68 -10.71 3.75
C PRO A 153 5.33 -10.90 3.05
N ALA A 154 5.37 -11.35 1.80
CA ALA A 154 4.18 -11.63 1.03
C ALA A 154 3.50 -12.91 1.51
N ASP A 155 2.17 -12.90 1.64
CA ASP A 155 1.37 -14.09 1.84
C ASP A 155 1.13 -14.81 0.50
N ASP A 156 1.03 -16.14 0.53
CA ASP A 156 0.77 -16.96 -0.65
C ASP A 156 -0.60 -16.68 -1.31
N ASP A 157 -1.53 -16.07 -0.59
CA ASP A 157 -2.90 -15.82 -1.05
C ASP A 157 -3.07 -14.52 -1.85
N LEU A 158 -2.06 -13.65 -1.92
CA LEU A 158 -2.14 -12.36 -2.62
C LEU A 158 -2.51 -12.47 -4.11
N LEU A 159 -2.13 -13.57 -4.76
CA LEU A 159 -2.48 -13.81 -6.16
C LEU A 159 -3.95 -14.22 -6.36
N LYS A 160 -4.59 -14.74 -5.31
CA LYS A 160 -6.01 -15.12 -5.33
C LYS A 160 -6.94 -13.92 -5.14
N GLU A 161 -6.42 -12.81 -4.64
CA GLU A 161 -7.18 -11.57 -4.49
C GLU A 161 -7.57 -11.00 -5.85
N LYS A 162 -8.78 -10.44 -5.93
CA LYS A 162 -9.23 -9.74 -7.14
C LYS A 162 -8.33 -8.53 -7.43
N PRO A 163 -8.08 -8.22 -8.70
CA PRO A 163 -7.36 -7.01 -9.07
C PRO A 163 -8.03 -5.76 -8.47
N ARG A 164 -7.21 -4.86 -7.95
CA ARG A 164 -7.68 -3.59 -7.43
C ARG A 164 -8.12 -2.67 -8.56
N ASN A 165 -9.14 -1.84 -8.31
CA ASN A 165 -9.48 -0.78 -9.24
C ASN A 165 -8.34 0.27 -9.28
N PRO A 166 -7.72 0.53 -10.44
CA PRO A 166 -6.59 1.47 -10.55
C PRO A 166 -6.97 2.93 -10.20
N ARG A 167 -8.25 3.27 -10.27
CA ARG A 167 -8.76 4.61 -9.92
C ARG A 167 -9.05 4.78 -8.44
N GLU A 168 -8.97 3.71 -7.65
CA GLU A 168 -9.23 3.76 -6.22
C GLU A 168 -7.98 4.23 -5.46
N GLY A 169 -8.09 5.36 -4.77
CA GLY A 169 -7.04 5.89 -3.91
C GLY A 169 -6.81 5.04 -2.66
N ILE A 170 -5.73 5.31 -1.93
CA ILE A 170 -5.41 4.64 -0.65
C ILE A 170 -6.46 4.99 0.42
N LEU A 171 -6.88 6.25 0.47
CA LEU A 171 -7.82 6.78 1.46
C LEU A 171 -9.28 6.47 1.08
N THR A 172 -9.64 5.21 1.09
CA THR A 172 -11.04 4.78 0.88
C THR A 172 -11.90 5.10 2.10
N ARG A 173 -13.23 5.12 1.92
CA ARG A 173 -14.17 5.35 3.04
C ARG A 173 -13.95 4.33 4.18
N GLY A 174 -13.76 3.06 3.84
CA GLY A 174 -13.47 2.02 4.84
C GLY A 174 -12.16 2.28 5.57
N PHE A 175 -11.10 2.65 4.85
CA PHE A 175 -9.82 3.02 5.43
C PHE A 175 -9.95 4.20 6.41
N MET A 176 -10.67 5.26 6.03
CA MET A 176 -10.89 6.43 6.89
C MET A 176 -11.67 6.08 8.17
N ILE A 177 -12.70 5.25 8.07
CA ILE A 177 -13.46 4.79 9.24
C ILE A 177 -12.54 4.00 10.18
N THR A 178 -11.76 3.05 9.66
CA THR A 178 -10.82 2.26 10.46
C THR A 178 -9.79 3.16 11.15
N MET A 179 -9.18 4.08 10.42
CA MET A 179 -8.20 5.03 10.93
C MET A 179 -8.76 5.89 12.08
N ILE A 180 -9.95 6.46 11.90
CA ILE A 180 -10.60 7.30 12.90
C ILE A 180 -10.99 6.48 14.13
N THR A 181 -11.55 5.28 13.94
CA THR A 181 -11.97 4.41 15.05
C THR A 181 -10.78 3.98 15.89
N GLN A 182 -9.70 3.56 15.25
CA GLN A 182 -8.47 3.16 15.95
C GLN A 182 -7.82 4.36 16.65
N GLY A 183 -7.75 5.51 15.99
CA GLY A 183 -7.25 6.75 16.59
C GLY A 183 -8.05 7.18 17.81
N LEU A 184 -9.38 7.08 17.75
CA LEU A 184 -10.28 7.39 18.86
C LEU A 184 -10.07 6.45 20.06
N LEU A 185 -9.91 5.15 19.82
CA LEU A 185 -9.65 4.18 20.88
C LEU A 185 -8.31 4.48 21.61
N ILE A 186 -7.25 4.76 20.84
CA ILE A 186 -5.94 5.11 21.40
C ILE A 186 -6.03 6.44 22.18
N ALA A 187 -6.74 7.44 21.64
CA ALA A 187 -6.95 8.72 22.32
C ALA A 187 -7.71 8.54 23.64
N ALA A 188 -8.79 7.75 23.62
CA ALA A 188 -9.59 7.47 24.80
C ALA A 188 -8.76 6.80 25.92
N ALA A 189 -7.95 5.79 25.57
CA ALA A 189 -7.04 5.14 26.52
C ALA A 189 -6.02 6.14 27.10
N SER A 190 -5.41 6.98 26.25
CA SER A 190 -4.44 7.97 26.67
C SER A 190 -5.06 9.06 27.57
N MET A 191 -6.27 9.50 27.25
CA MET A 191 -6.99 10.50 28.06
C MET A 191 -7.49 9.93 29.38
N THR A 192 -7.85 8.65 29.43
CA THR A 192 -8.15 7.97 30.70
C THR A 192 -6.93 7.98 31.61
N ALA A 193 -5.77 7.59 31.11
CA ALA A 193 -4.52 7.65 31.86
C ALA A 193 -4.14 9.09 32.28
N TYR A 194 -4.35 10.06 31.39
CA TYR A 194 -4.16 11.48 31.68
C TYR A 194 -5.01 11.95 32.87
N HIS A 195 -6.30 11.63 32.90
CA HIS A 195 -7.17 12.01 34.01
C HIS A 195 -6.78 11.35 35.34
N ILE A 196 -6.35 10.08 35.33
CA ILE A 196 -5.81 9.42 36.51
C ILE A 196 -4.56 10.17 36.97
N GLY A 197 -3.66 10.55 36.07
CA GLY A 197 -2.46 11.32 36.42
C GLY A 197 -2.76 12.71 36.98
N LEU A 198 -3.84 13.37 36.50
CA LEU A 198 -4.26 14.70 37.01
C LEU A 198 -4.65 14.69 38.48
N THR A 199 -5.06 13.57 39.04
CA THR A 199 -5.34 13.45 40.51
C THR A 199 -4.09 13.64 41.37
N VAL A 200 -2.90 13.50 40.77
CA VAL A 200 -1.61 13.66 41.45
C VAL A 200 -0.95 14.99 41.09
N SER A 201 -0.73 15.22 39.76
CA SER A 201 -0.15 16.46 39.26
C SER A 201 -0.27 16.54 37.73
N SER A 202 -0.11 17.76 37.19
CA SER A 202 -0.08 17.97 35.73
C SER A 202 1.11 17.28 35.03
N ALA A 203 2.26 17.20 35.71
CA ALA A 203 3.45 16.48 35.25
C ALA A 203 3.19 14.96 35.16
N MET A 204 2.54 14.38 36.20
CA MET A 204 2.15 12.97 36.19
C MET A 204 1.12 12.70 35.10
N ALA A 205 0.14 13.58 34.89
CA ALA A 205 -0.83 13.45 33.83
C ALA A 205 -0.18 13.37 32.45
N SER A 206 0.74 14.30 32.15
CA SER A 206 1.50 14.30 30.89
C SER A 206 2.33 13.03 30.69
N THR A 207 3.02 12.57 31.74
CA THR A 207 3.82 11.34 31.71
C THR A 207 2.95 10.11 31.46
N MET A 208 1.83 9.97 32.15
CA MET A 208 0.91 8.86 31.98
C MET A 208 0.25 8.86 30.59
N ALA A 209 -0.16 10.02 30.11
CA ALA A 209 -0.70 10.16 28.75
C ALA A 209 0.32 9.75 27.68
N PHE A 210 1.55 10.26 27.79
CA PHE A 210 2.64 9.94 26.87
C PHE A 210 2.99 8.44 26.90
N ALA A 211 3.16 7.84 28.08
CA ALA A 211 3.47 6.42 28.21
C ALA A 211 2.36 5.54 27.62
N THR A 212 1.08 5.86 27.91
CA THR A 212 -0.06 5.12 27.37
C THR A 212 -0.18 5.27 25.87
N LEU A 213 -0.02 6.49 25.33
CA LEU A 213 -0.04 6.72 23.88
C LEU A 213 1.06 5.92 23.18
N THR A 214 2.28 5.96 23.70
CA THR A 214 3.43 5.25 23.14
C THR A 214 3.21 3.74 23.14
N LEU A 215 2.81 3.16 24.27
CA LEU A 215 2.55 1.72 24.38
C LEU A 215 1.38 1.30 23.48
N ALA A 216 0.28 2.04 23.48
CA ALA A 216 -0.88 1.74 22.66
C ALA A 216 -0.52 1.77 21.17
N ARG A 217 0.33 2.70 20.72
CA ARG A 217 0.82 2.75 19.33
C ARG A 217 1.71 1.56 19.00
N LEU A 218 2.61 1.14 19.88
CA LEU A 218 3.43 -0.05 19.67
C LEU A 218 2.57 -1.30 19.50
N PHE A 219 1.59 -1.52 20.39
CA PHE A 219 0.63 -2.62 20.24
C PHE A 219 -0.21 -2.48 18.95
N HIS A 220 -0.60 -1.28 18.61
CA HIS A 220 -1.34 -1.01 17.39
C HIS A 220 -0.54 -1.35 16.12
N GLY A 221 0.79 -1.19 16.14
CA GLY A 221 1.69 -1.61 15.07
C GLY A 221 1.51 -3.09 14.71
N PHE A 222 1.35 -3.96 15.70
CA PHE A 222 1.05 -5.38 15.46
C PHE A 222 -0.30 -5.60 14.79
N ASN A 223 -1.32 -4.80 15.11
CA ASN A 223 -2.63 -4.88 14.46
C ASN A 223 -2.60 -4.40 13.00
N CYS A 224 -1.62 -3.58 12.63
CA CYS A 224 -1.47 -3.06 11.26
C CYS A 224 -0.60 -3.95 10.36
N ARG A 225 0.02 -5.03 10.86
CA ARG A 225 0.85 -5.94 10.05
C ARG A 225 0.03 -6.68 8.97
N GLY A 226 -1.21 -7.07 9.27
CA GLY A 226 -2.05 -7.81 8.34
C GLY A 226 -3.51 -7.83 8.75
N SER A 227 -4.35 -8.46 7.95
CA SER A 227 -5.78 -8.64 8.23
C SER A 227 -6.07 -9.81 9.18
N GLU A 228 -5.09 -10.67 9.43
CA GLU A 228 -5.24 -11.83 10.30
C GLU A 228 -4.89 -11.49 11.76
N SER A 229 -5.49 -12.25 12.69
CA SER A 229 -5.21 -12.10 14.12
C SER A 229 -3.75 -12.44 14.43
N ILE A 230 -3.12 -11.67 15.32
CA ILE A 230 -1.75 -11.90 15.83
C ILE A 230 -1.53 -13.34 16.30
N PHE A 231 -2.58 -13.98 16.86
CA PHE A 231 -2.53 -15.37 17.31
C PHE A 231 -2.44 -16.40 16.17
N ARG A 232 -2.75 -16.01 14.92
CA ARG A 232 -2.60 -16.84 13.72
C ARG A 232 -1.29 -16.60 12.98
N LEU A 233 -0.78 -15.37 13.01
CA LEU A 233 0.47 -14.99 12.31
C LEU A 233 1.73 -15.55 12.97
N GLY A 234 1.67 -16.00 14.24
CA GLY A 234 2.86 -16.41 14.98
C GLY A 234 3.77 -15.24 15.35
N LEU A 235 4.66 -15.46 16.30
CA LEU A 235 5.68 -14.48 16.74
C LEU A 235 7.02 -14.69 16.01
N THR A 236 6.99 -15.23 14.79
CA THR A 236 8.21 -15.43 13.98
C THR A 236 8.56 -14.22 13.17
#